data_13638cc0695de654fe8baee8b28b5515
#
_entry.id   13638cc0695de654fe8baee8b28b5515
#
_cell.length_a   1.000
_cell.length_b   1.000
_cell.length_c   1.000
_cell.angle_alpha   90.00
_cell.angle_beta   90.00
_cell.angle_gamma   90.00
#
_symmetry.space_group_name_H-M   'P 1'
#
loop_
_entity.id
_entity.type
_entity.pdbx_description
1 polymer ?
#
loop_
_entity_poly.entity_id
_entity_poly.type
_entity_poly.pdbx_seq_one_letter_code
_entity_poly.pdbx_strand_id
1 'polypeptide(L)' 'GRLQNFLEVFIDYLAPNGRIVILSYHSLEDRMVKHTFKNLAKKNMLSIVTKKPLPPTQKEQTINSRSRSAKLRAAERI' A
#
# COMPACT_ATOMS: atom_id res chain seq x y z
N GLY A 1 5.85 -7.07 -13.18
CA GLY A 1 4.99 -6.00 -13.69
C GLY A 1 5.38 -4.63 -13.15
N ARG A 2 4.64 -3.62 -13.53
CA ARG A 2 4.92 -2.24 -13.12
C ARG A 2 4.84 -2.05 -11.60
N LEU A 3 3.86 -2.68 -10.97
CA LEU A 3 3.71 -2.57 -9.52
C LEU A 3 4.88 -3.20 -8.80
N GLN A 4 5.32 -4.36 -9.25
CA GLN A 4 6.46 -5.04 -8.65
C GLN A 4 7.73 -4.17 -8.77
N ASN A 5 7.99 -3.62 -9.95
CA ASN A 5 9.14 -2.73 -10.15
C ASN A 5 9.07 -1.51 -9.26
N PHE A 6 7.88 -0.91 -9.14
CA PHE A 6 7.68 0.23 -8.25
C PHE A 6 7.98 -0.15 -6.79
N LEU A 7 7.47 -1.31 -6.35
CA LEU A 7 7.68 -1.76 -4.98
C LEU A 7 9.14 -2.06 -4.65
N GLU A 8 9.94 -2.41 -5.65
CA GLU A 8 11.35 -2.67 -5.44
C GLU A 8 12.17 -1.40 -5.27
N VAL A 9 11.72 -0.28 -5.82
CA VAL A 9 12.52 0.94 -5.88
C VAL A 9 11.95 2.13 -5.12
N PHE A 10 10.66 2.10 -4.75
CA PHE A 10 10.02 3.29 -4.17
C PHE A 10 10.71 3.78 -2.89
N ILE A 11 11.27 2.86 -2.12
CA ILE A 11 11.89 3.22 -0.84
C ILE A 11 13.09 4.15 -1.04
N ASP A 12 13.77 4.03 -2.17
CA ASP A 12 14.92 4.88 -2.47
C ASP A 12 14.50 6.32 -2.81
N TYR A 13 13.25 6.50 -3.23
CA TYR A 13 12.71 7.81 -3.57
C TYR A 13 11.92 8.44 -2.42
N LEU A 14 11.66 7.69 -1.38
CA LEU A 14 10.85 8.16 -0.25
C LEU A 14 11.76 8.76 0.82
N ALA A 15 11.55 10.04 1.12
CA ALA A 15 12.34 10.72 2.12
C ALA A 15 12.03 10.18 3.52
N PRO A 16 12.96 10.29 4.48
CA PRO A 16 12.67 9.95 5.88
C PRO A 16 11.44 10.72 6.36
N ASN A 17 10.55 10.03 7.06
CA ASN A 17 9.26 10.53 7.51
C ASN A 17 8.26 10.74 6.37
N GLY A 18 8.61 10.42 5.13
CA GLY A 18 7.68 10.44 4.02
C GLY A 18 6.69 9.30 4.10
N ARG A 19 5.48 9.52 3.64
CA ARG A 19 4.43 8.50 3.63
C ARG A 19 4.16 8.01 2.23
N ILE A 20 3.81 6.73 2.13
CA ILE A 20 3.36 6.13 0.88
C ILE A 20 1.98 5.54 1.11
N VAL A 21 1.08 5.78 0.16
CA VAL A 21 -0.26 5.22 0.18
C VAL A 21 -0.47 4.50 -1.14
N ILE A 22 -0.88 3.25 -1.08
CA ILE A 22 -1.13 2.44 -2.28
C ILE A 22 -2.55 1.93 -2.23
N LEU A 23 -3.28 2.16 -3.32
CA LEU A 23 -4.62 1.65 -3.50
C LEU A 23 -4.56 0.48 -4.49
N SER A 24 -4.97 -0.70 -4.05
CA SER A 24 -4.97 -1.91 -4.87
C SER A 24 -6.39 -2.34 -5.18
N TYR A 25 -6.63 -2.77 -6.42
CA TYR A 25 -7.94 -3.22 -6.87
C TYR A 25 -8.03 -4.74 -6.99
N HIS A 26 -6.90 -5.43 -6.89
CA HIS A 26 -6.85 -6.89 -7.00
C HIS A 26 -6.14 -7.48 -5.78
N SER A 27 -6.58 -8.67 -5.37
CA SER A 27 -6.00 -9.33 -4.21
C SER A 27 -4.52 -9.65 -4.39
N LEU A 28 -4.09 -9.95 -5.61
CA LEU A 28 -2.67 -10.21 -5.89
C LEU A 28 -1.83 -8.96 -5.68
N GLU A 29 -2.32 -7.81 -6.14
CA GLU A 29 -1.64 -6.55 -5.94
C GLU A 29 -1.54 -6.22 -4.45
N ASP A 30 -2.64 -6.38 -3.72
CA ASP A 30 -2.67 -6.13 -2.30
C ASP A 30 -1.67 -7.01 -1.56
N ARG A 31 -1.58 -8.28 -1.95
CA ARG A 31 -0.63 -9.21 -1.36
C ARG A 31 0.81 -8.77 -1.61
N MET A 32 1.13 -8.31 -2.81
CA MET A 32 2.47 -7.82 -3.15
C MET A 32 2.83 -6.62 -2.29
N VAL A 33 1.92 -5.66 -2.13
CA VAL A 33 2.12 -4.49 -1.29
C VAL A 33 2.33 -4.91 0.16
N LYS A 34 1.49 -5.81 0.66
CA LYS A 34 1.60 -6.32 2.03
C LYS A 34 2.97 -6.92 2.29
N HIS A 35 3.43 -7.80 1.41
CA HIS A 35 4.73 -8.46 1.59
C HIS A 35 5.88 -7.46 1.53
N THR A 36 5.83 -6.51 0.61
CA THR A 36 6.87 -5.50 0.47
C THR A 36 6.95 -4.63 1.72
N PHE A 37 5.80 -4.15 2.19
CA PHE A 37 5.76 -3.31 3.40
C PHE A 37 6.27 -4.09 4.61
N LYS A 38 5.87 -5.35 4.73
CA LYS A 38 6.28 -6.19 5.85
C LYS A 38 7.79 -6.43 5.85
N ASN A 39 8.37 -6.71 4.67
CA ASN A 39 9.80 -6.92 4.54
C ASN A 39 10.58 -5.66 4.90
N LEU A 40 10.13 -4.50 4.42
CA LEU A 40 10.80 -3.24 4.71
C LEU A 40 10.65 -2.87 6.20
N ALA A 41 9.52 -3.20 6.81
CA ALA A 41 9.33 -3.00 8.24
C ALA A 41 10.29 -3.85 9.05
N LYS A 42 10.53 -5.08 8.65
CA LYS A 42 11.50 -5.96 9.31
C LYS A 42 12.92 -5.41 9.23
N LYS A 43 13.23 -4.69 8.15
CA LYS A 43 14.53 -4.05 7.96
C LYS A 43 14.61 -2.67 8.62
N ASN A 44 13.57 -2.27 9.34
CA ASN A 44 13.47 -0.95 9.98
C ASN A 44 13.54 0.20 8.99
N MET A 45 13.07 -0.02 7.76
CA MET A 45 13.01 1.01 6.73
C MET A 45 11.64 1.65 6.63
N LEU A 46 10.58 0.94 7.02
CA LEU A 46 9.22 1.43 7.02
C LEU A 46 8.51 1.14 8.33
N SER A 47 7.59 2.03 8.68
CA SER A 47 6.62 1.81 9.75
C SER A 47 5.24 1.69 9.10
N ILE A 48 4.58 0.55 9.27
CA ILE A 48 3.28 0.32 8.66
C ILE A 48 2.22 1.11 9.42
N VAL A 49 1.55 2.01 8.73
CA VAL A 49 0.51 2.86 9.32
C VAL A 49 -0.81 2.09 9.40
N THR A 50 -1.14 1.31 8.37
CA THR A 50 -2.35 0.49 8.34
C THR A 50 -2.00 -0.95 8.66
N LYS A 51 -2.49 -1.47 9.78
CA LYS A 51 -2.29 -2.89 10.13
C LYS A 51 -3.12 -3.79 9.23
N LYS A 52 -4.30 -3.34 8.82
CA LYS A 52 -5.19 -4.03 7.89
C LYS A 52 -5.54 -3.08 6.77
N PRO A 53 -5.77 -3.58 5.52
CA PRO A 53 -6.21 -2.73 4.45
C PRO A 53 -7.52 -2.04 4.81
N LEU A 54 -7.62 -0.76 4.52
CA LEU A 54 -8.84 -0.01 4.75
C LEU A 54 -9.75 -0.17 3.53
N PRO A 55 -11.05 -0.45 3.73
CA PRO A 55 -11.98 -0.46 2.62
C PRO A 55 -12.27 0.95 2.15
N PRO A 56 -12.69 1.14 0.88
CA PRO A 56 -13.16 2.46 0.45
C PRO A 56 -14.40 2.85 1.23
N THR A 57 -14.67 4.15 1.28
CA THR A 57 -15.87 4.63 1.96
C THR A 57 -17.12 4.11 1.25
N GLN A 58 -18.22 4.04 1.97
CA GLN A 58 -19.49 3.60 1.40
C GLN A 58 -19.91 4.48 0.21
N LYS A 59 -19.65 5.77 0.31
CA LYS A 59 -19.93 6.71 -0.77
C LYS A 59 -19.16 6.37 -2.03
N GLU A 60 -17.88 6.03 -1.90
CA GLU A 60 -17.06 5.63 -3.04
C GLU A 60 -17.54 4.33 -3.66
N GLN A 61 -17.97 3.38 -2.85
CA GLN A 61 -18.52 2.12 -3.34
C GLN A 61 -19.80 2.33 -4.15
N THR A 62 -20.60 3.30 -3.77
CA THR A 62 -21.84 3.61 -4.48
C THR A 62 -21.55 4.23 -5.84
N ILE A 63 -20.54 5.09 -5.93
CA ILE A 63 -20.18 5.80 -7.17
C ILE A 63 -19.39 4.91 -8.12
N ASN A 64 -18.47 4.11 -7.58
CA ASN A 64 -17.55 3.30 -8.40
C ASN A 64 -17.56 1.86 -7.90
N SER A 65 -18.13 0.96 -8.70
CA SER A 65 -18.22 -0.45 -8.34
C SER A 65 -16.84 -1.11 -8.16
N ARG A 66 -15.81 -0.62 -8.84
CA ARG A 66 -14.45 -1.14 -8.69
C ARG A 66 -13.90 -0.91 -7.29
N SER A 67 -14.40 0.12 -6.60
CA SER A 67 -13.94 0.44 -5.25
C SER A 67 -14.30 -0.64 -4.24
N ARG A 68 -15.26 -1.52 -4.55
CA ARG A 68 -15.69 -2.58 -3.63
C ARG A 68 -14.54 -3.52 -3.24
N SER A 69 -13.64 -3.79 -4.18
CA SER A 69 -12.51 -4.68 -3.94
C SER A 69 -11.22 -3.91 -3.66
N ALA A 70 -11.26 -2.59 -3.68
CA ALA A 70 -10.08 -1.77 -3.44
C ALA A 70 -9.64 -1.87 -1.98
N LYS A 71 -8.32 -1.93 -1.78
CA LYS A 71 -7.72 -1.95 -0.44
C LYS A 71 -6.63 -0.91 -0.37
N LEU A 72 -6.68 -0.12 0.70
CA LEU A 72 -5.73 0.96 0.93
C LEU A 72 -4.70 0.52 1.96
N ARG A 73 -3.43 0.67 1.63
CA ARG A 73 -2.33 0.43 2.56
C ARG A 73 -1.44 1.65 2.61
N ALA A 74 -1.05 2.03 3.81
CA ALA A 74 -0.18 3.18 4.02
C ALA A 74 0.99 2.79 4.91
N ALA A 75 2.14 3.39 4.64
CA ALA A 75 3.33 3.22 5.45
C ALA A 75 4.11 4.52 5.46
N GLU A 76 4.94 4.67 6.47
CA GLU A 76 5.79 5.85 6.63
C GLU A 76 7.24 5.39 6.68
N ARG A 77 8.12 6.09 5.98
CA ARG A 77 9.54 5.79 6.02
C ARG A 77 10.14 6.24 7.36
N ILE A 78 10.89 5.34 7.95
CA ILE A 78 11.62 5.62 9.18
C ILE A 78 12.83 6.51 8.90
#